data_65f5933cc6014d0ea6f110f16d57ad7b
#
_entry.id   65f5933cc6014d0ea6f110f16d57ad7b
#
_cell.length_a   1.000
_cell.length_b   1.000
_cell.length_c   1.000
_cell.angle_alpha   90.00
_cell.angle_beta   90.00
_cell.angle_gamma   90.00
#
_symmetry.space_group_name_H-M   'P 1'
#
loop_
_entity.id
_entity.type
_entity.pdbx_description
1 polymer ?
#
loop_
_entity_poly.entity_id
_entity_poly.type
_entity_poly.pdbx_seq_one_letter_code
_entity_poly.pdbx_strand_id
1 'polypeptide(L)'
;MTNITEKTAPNVSVGADTEQPSQKCTANIITTEDENFKSFEEIQREMIRMMDPSYLKTVSMTELYDTVYQSKPPLIDGLLYPGTYIFAGAPKLGKSFLMAQLAYHVSTGTPLWNYTVRKGTALYLALEDDYRRLQERLYRMFGTESADNLHFSVSASQIGKGLDEQLQGFVTEHPDTKLIIIDTLQKVREVGGDNYSYANDYEIINRIKKFTDRYGICVLIVHHTRKQNADDKFDMISGTTALLGAADGGFILQKEKRTSNNATLEVSGRDQPDQKLHLIRNIETLLWELERVETELWKEPPEPLLEKVAAFITADNAEWCGSPTELVVVLGIDMKANALSMKLNINAGRLFNEYGICYENKRCHDGRKVRLHLEQA
;
A
#
# COMPACT_ATOMS: atom_id res chain seq x y z
N MET A 1 42.16 51.58 17.89
CA MET A 1 42.21 52.12 19.25
C MET A 1 41.38 51.18 20.11
N THR A 2 42.13 50.35 20.83
CA THR A 2 42.15 50.17 22.28
C THR A 2 40.84 49.64 22.87
N ASN A 3 40.70 48.63 23.69
CA ASN A 3 41.68 47.83 24.49
C ASN A 3 40.92 46.62 25.08
N ILE A 4 41.58 45.52 25.15
CA ILE A 4 41.60 44.39 26.05
C ILE A 4 41.20 44.74 27.50
N THR A 5 40.44 43.84 28.20
CA THR A 5 40.82 43.40 29.57
C THR A 5 40.16 42.06 29.93
N GLU A 6 41.00 41.08 30.24
CA GLU A 6 40.75 39.86 31.03
C GLU A 6 40.38 40.21 32.46
N LYS A 7 39.63 39.31 33.15
CA LYS A 7 39.88 38.93 34.57
C LYS A 7 39.07 37.66 34.96
N THR A 8 39.77 36.56 35.10
CA THR A 8 40.04 35.73 36.32
C THR A 8 38.85 35.24 37.17
N ALA A 9 38.83 33.93 37.33
CA ALA A 9 38.04 33.12 38.26
C ALA A 9 38.42 33.33 39.74
N PRO A 10 37.61 32.77 40.66
CA PRO A 10 38.21 31.91 41.67
C PRO A 10 37.51 30.56 41.87
N ASN A 11 38.32 29.54 42.14
CA ASN A 11 38.05 28.25 42.73
C ASN A 11 37.45 28.36 44.15
N VAL A 12 36.49 27.44 44.45
CA VAL A 12 36.38 26.87 45.82
C VAL A 12 35.79 25.45 45.72
N SER A 13 36.31 24.59 46.52
CA SER A 13 36.37 23.17 46.64
C SER A 13 35.17 22.45 47.26
N VAL A 14 35.04 21.16 46.85
CA VAL A 14 34.80 19.92 47.65
C VAL A 14 33.45 19.76 48.38
N GLY A 15 32.69 18.76 47.93
CA GLY A 15 31.69 18.03 48.66
C GLY A 15 31.44 16.69 47.97
N ALA A 16 31.98 15.61 48.56
CA ALA A 16 31.74 14.25 48.09
C ALA A 16 30.38 13.80 48.57
N ASP A 17 29.52 13.33 47.63
CA ASP A 17 28.42 12.41 47.94
C ASP A 17 28.35 11.35 46.89
N THR A 18 28.34 10.13 47.39
CA THR A 18 28.27 8.84 46.70
C THR A 18 26.86 8.64 46.09
N GLU A 19 26.74 8.73 44.77
CA GLU A 19 25.59 8.20 44.08
C GLU A 19 26.02 7.08 43.12
N GLN A 20 25.25 5.99 43.19
CA GLN A 20 25.40 4.80 42.37
C GLN A 20 25.26 5.13 40.88
N PRO A 21 25.93 4.41 39.96
CA PRO A 21 25.86 4.69 38.54
C PRO A 21 24.53 4.20 37.99
N SER A 22 23.63 5.13 37.67
CA SER A 22 22.55 4.85 36.72
C SER A 22 23.17 4.49 35.40
N GLN A 23 22.90 3.27 34.93
CA GLN A 23 23.21 2.83 33.58
C GLN A 23 22.52 3.76 32.57
N LYS A 24 23.26 4.74 32.09
CA LYS A 24 22.91 5.44 30.86
C LYS A 24 23.08 4.44 29.72
N CYS A 25 21.96 3.95 29.20
CA CYS A 25 21.94 3.38 27.86
C CYS A 25 22.44 4.44 26.89
N THR A 26 23.74 4.37 26.55
CA THR A 26 24.25 5.05 25.37
C THR A 26 23.52 4.46 24.16
N ALA A 27 22.71 5.29 23.52
CA ALA A 27 22.19 5.01 22.19
C ALA A 27 23.42 4.81 21.28
N ASN A 28 23.86 3.58 21.12
CA ASN A 28 24.74 3.23 20.03
C ASN A 28 23.92 3.45 18.75
N ILE A 29 24.13 4.59 18.13
CA ILE A 29 23.88 4.79 16.71
C ILE A 29 24.55 3.60 16.06
N ILE A 30 23.75 2.67 15.53
CA ILE A 30 24.25 1.61 14.67
C ILE A 30 24.76 2.32 13.42
N THR A 31 26.03 2.68 13.44
CA THR A 31 26.76 3.10 12.26
C THR A 31 26.67 1.96 11.27
N THR A 32 26.47 2.28 10.03
CA THR A 32 26.25 1.45 8.83
C THR A 32 27.45 0.50 8.49
N GLU A 33 28.20 0.01 9.45
CA GLU A 33 29.40 -0.80 9.23
C GLU A 33 29.21 -2.30 9.34
N ASP A 34 27.98 -2.79 9.66
CA ASP A 34 27.68 -4.22 9.80
C ASP A 34 26.74 -4.77 8.70
N GLU A 35 26.67 -4.12 7.56
CA GLU A 35 26.12 -4.79 6.39
C GLU A 35 27.10 -5.85 5.92
N ASN A 36 26.61 -7.07 5.61
CA ASN A 36 27.29 -8.04 4.78
C ASN A 36 27.51 -7.40 3.40
N PHE A 37 28.47 -6.49 3.30
CA PHE A 37 28.88 -5.94 2.02
C PHE A 37 29.43 -7.09 1.20
N LYS A 38 28.63 -7.58 0.24
CA LYS A 38 29.17 -8.39 -0.82
C LYS A 38 30.37 -7.63 -1.36
N SER A 39 31.50 -8.27 -1.51
CA SER A 39 32.67 -7.62 -2.10
C SER A 39 32.29 -7.04 -3.47
N PHE A 40 32.94 -5.98 -3.87
CA PHE A 40 32.71 -5.38 -5.20
C PHE A 40 32.76 -6.42 -6.32
N GLU A 41 33.66 -7.41 -6.18
CA GLU A 41 33.78 -8.53 -7.12
C GLU A 41 32.56 -9.46 -7.10
N GLU A 42 31.95 -9.70 -5.95
CA GLU A 42 30.73 -10.53 -5.85
C GLU A 42 29.53 -9.81 -6.45
N ILE A 43 29.39 -8.50 -6.20
CA ILE A 43 28.36 -7.66 -6.82
C ILE A 43 28.54 -7.67 -8.35
N GLN A 44 29.74 -7.49 -8.83
CA GLN A 44 30.04 -7.49 -10.25
C GLN A 44 29.75 -8.84 -10.91
N ARG A 45 30.13 -9.96 -10.28
CA ARG A 45 29.80 -11.32 -10.76
C ARG A 45 28.29 -11.56 -10.79
N GLU A 46 27.55 -11.09 -9.77
CA GLU A 46 26.09 -11.22 -9.72
C GLU A 46 25.43 -10.37 -10.80
N MET A 47 25.92 -9.15 -11.06
CA MET A 47 25.45 -8.30 -12.16
C MET A 47 25.68 -8.94 -13.53
N ILE A 48 26.90 -9.48 -13.76
CA ILE A 48 27.21 -10.18 -15.03
C ILE A 48 26.29 -11.40 -15.20
N ARG A 49 26.09 -12.18 -14.13
CA ARG A 49 25.18 -13.32 -14.14
C ARG A 49 23.72 -12.94 -14.40
N MET A 50 23.27 -11.80 -13.86
CA MET A 50 21.91 -11.27 -14.14
C MET A 50 21.73 -10.79 -15.58
N MET A 51 22.81 -10.44 -16.29
CA MET A 51 22.79 -10.07 -17.69
C MET A 51 22.80 -11.26 -18.66
N ASP A 52 23.08 -12.47 -18.15
CA ASP A 52 23.02 -13.69 -18.96
C ASP A 52 21.57 -14.09 -19.21
N PRO A 53 21.11 -14.12 -20.47
CA PRO A 53 19.72 -14.48 -20.80
C PRO A 53 19.34 -15.90 -20.36
N SER A 54 20.30 -16.79 -20.11
CA SER A 54 20.08 -18.15 -19.63
C SER A 54 19.94 -18.24 -18.11
N TYR A 55 20.23 -17.15 -17.37
CA TYR A 55 20.19 -17.14 -15.93
C TYR A 55 18.77 -16.93 -15.40
N LEU A 56 18.25 -17.96 -14.73
CA LEU A 56 17.01 -17.88 -13.97
C LEU A 56 17.31 -17.61 -12.49
N LYS A 57 16.95 -16.42 -11.99
CA LYS A 57 17.05 -16.10 -10.56
C LYS A 57 16.02 -16.91 -9.78
N THR A 58 16.50 -17.78 -8.91
CA THR A 58 15.66 -18.63 -8.04
C THR A 58 16.02 -18.41 -6.58
N VAL A 59 15.05 -18.64 -5.71
CA VAL A 59 15.23 -18.72 -4.26
C VAL A 59 14.67 -20.05 -3.78
N SER A 60 15.33 -20.67 -2.81
CA SER A 60 14.83 -21.90 -2.19
C SER A 60 13.68 -21.59 -1.21
N MET A 61 12.88 -22.62 -0.88
CA MET A 61 11.84 -22.48 0.14
C MET A 61 12.43 -22.05 1.50
N THR A 62 13.62 -22.53 1.83
CA THR A 62 14.34 -22.13 3.06
C THR A 62 14.68 -20.65 3.04
N GLU A 63 15.20 -20.14 1.92
CA GLU A 63 15.50 -18.70 1.76
C GLU A 63 14.24 -17.83 1.83
N LEU A 64 13.12 -18.31 1.26
CA LEU A 64 11.84 -17.63 1.39
C LEU A 64 11.40 -17.50 2.85
N TYR A 65 11.52 -18.56 3.64
CA TYR A 65 11.14 -18.53 5.06
C TYR A 65 12.15 -17.77 5.94
N ASP A 66 13.39 -17.68 5.52
CA ASP A 66 14.43 -16.93 6.23
C ASP A 66 14.40 -15.42 5.92
N THR A 67 13.67 -15.02 4.88
CA THR A 67 13.57 -13.62 4.43
C THR A 67 12.30 -12.98 4.96
N VAL A 68 12.41 -11.76 5.48
CA VAL A 68 11.24 -10.94 5.85
C VAL A 68 10.79 -10.17 4.60
N TYR A 69 9.61 -10.50 4.11
CA TYR A 69 8.95 -9.74 3.05
C TYR A 69 7.99 -8.75 3.69
N GLN A 70 8.30 -7.47 3.58
CA GLN A 70 7.42 -6.41 4.06
C GLN A 70 6.12 -6.45 3.25
N SER A 71 4.99 -6.70 3.89
CA SER A 71 3.70 -6.56 3.23
C SER A 71 3.37 -5.07 3.13
N LYS A 72 2.83 -4.68 1.97
CA LYS A 72 2.33 -3.33 1.78
C LYS A 72 0.96 -3.25 2.45
N PRO A 73 0.76 -2.33 3.41
CA PRO A 73 -0.51 -2.23 4.10
C PRO A 73 -1.65 -1.87 3.14
N PRO A 74 -2.89 -2.31 3.41
CA PRO A 74 -4.05 -1.94 2.62
C PRO A 74 -4.22 -0.41 2.58
N LEU A 75 -4.68 0.10 1.46
CA LEU A 75 -5.02 1.51 1.30
C LEU A 75 -6.36 1.83 1.98
N ILE A 76 -7.32 0.92 1.82
CA ILE A 76 -8.61 0.91 2.53
C ILE A 76 -8.75 -0.49 3.11
N ASP A 77 -8.75 -0.59 4.44
CA ASP A 77 -8.72 -1.86 5.15
C ASP A 77 -9.84 -2.81 4.69
N GLY A 78 -9.45 -4.03 4.31
CA GLY A 78 -10.39 -5.04 3.83
C GLY A 78 -11.05 -4.76 2.47
N LEU A 79 -10.75 -3.63 1.80
CA LEU A 79 -11.39 -3.26 0.54
C LEU A 79 -10.42 -2.99 -0.61
N LEU A 80 -9.30 -2.29 -0.38
CA LEU A 80 -8.40 -1.88 -1.44
C LEU A 80 -6.94 -1.96 -1.00
N TYR A 81 -6.14 -2.68 -1.76
CA TYR A 81 -4.73 -2.94 -1.50
C TYR A 81 -3.84 -2.28 -2.56
N PRO A 82 -2.53 -2.10 -2.32
CA PRO A 82 -1.60 -1.77 -3.38
C PRO A 82 -1.65 -2.82 -4.50
N GLY A 83 -1.70 -2.37 -5.76
CA GLY A 83 -1.85 -3.23 -6.93
C GLY A 83 -2.66 -2.60 -8.04
N THR A 84 -2.97 -3.36 -9.06
CA THR A 84 -3.74 -2.92 -10.25
C THR A 84 -5.12 -3.53 -10.23
N TYR A 85 -6.16 -2.69 -10.23
CA TYR A 85 -7.55 -3.13 -10.18
C TYR A 85 -8.37 -2.56 -11.33
N ILE A 86 -9.31 -3.38 -11.84
CA ILE A 86 -10.31 -2.95 -12.83
C ILE A 86 -11.59 -2.54 -12.11
N PHE A 87 -12.06 -1.31 -12.32
CA PHE A 87 -13.34 -0.84 -11.82
C PHE A 87 -14.35 -0.75 -12.96
N ALA A 88 -15.27 -1.70 -13.03
CA ALA A 88 -16.19 -1.82 -14.15
C ALA A 88 -17.64 -1.48 -13.77
N GLY A 89 -18.42 -1.11 -14.77
CA GLY A 89 -19.85 -0.87 -14.64
C GLY A 89 -20.44 -0.20 -15.88
N ALA A 90 -21.75 -0.31 -16.06
CA ALA A 90 -22.42 0.30 -17.20
C ALA A 90 -22.23 1.82 -17.25
N PRO A 91 -22.33 2.46 -18.44
CA PRO A 91 -22.25 3.91 -18.56
C PRO A 91 -23.31 4.62 -17.70
N LYS A 92 -22.97 5.78 -17.12
CA LYS A 92 -23.85 6.66 -16.34
C LYS A 92 -24.39 6.05 -15.03
N LEU A 93 -23.74 5.01 -14.47
CA LEU A 93 -24.09 4.45 -13.16
C LEU A 93 -23.60 5.29 -11.96
N GLY A 94 -22.67 6.21 -12.18
CA GLY A 94 -22.06 6.99 -11.10
C GLY A 94 -20.69 6.50 -10.68
N LYS A 95 -19.97 5.74 -11.54
CA LYS A 95 -18.59 5.29 -11.32
C LYS A 95 -17.68 6.47 -10.95
N SER A 96 -17.64 7.52 -11.77
CA SER A 96 -16.76 8.68 -11.56
C SER A 96 -17.05 9.42 -10.25
N PHE A 97 -18.27 9.34 -9.71
CA PHE A 97 -18.57 9.87 -8.37
C PHE A 97 -17.95 9.00 -7.28
N LEU A 98 -18.04 7.67 -7.41
CA LEU A 98 -17.37 6.77 -6.46
C LEU A 98 -15.86 6.91 -6.56
N MET A 99 -15.28 7.07 -7.74
CA MET A 99 -13.86 7.35 -7.92
C MET A 99 -13.41 8.64 -7.23
N ALA A 100 -14.18 9.73 -7.40
CA ALA A 100 -13.88 10.98 -6.71
C ALA A 100 -14.02 10.85 -5.18
N GLN A 101 -15.00 10.07 -4.71
CA GLN A 101 -15.20 9.77 -3.29
C GLN A 101 -14.00 8.97 -2.73
N LEU A 102 -13.57 7.90 -3.39
CA LEU A 102 -12.38 7.13 -3.00
C LEU A 102 -11.12 8.01 -2.93
N ALA A 103 -10.89 8.82 -3.98
CA ALA A 103 -9.73 9.71 -4.04
C ALA A 103 -9.74 10.75 -2.90
N TYR A 104 -10.92 11.32 -2.57
CA TYR A 104 -11.05 12.25 -1.47
C TYR A 104 -10.76 11.60 -0.11
N HIS A 105 -11.31 10.43 0.17
CA HIS A 105 -11.05 9.72 1.43
C HIS A 105 -9.59 9.33 1.57
N VAL A 106 -8.92 8.91 0.49
CA VAL A 106 -7.48 8.61 0.50
C VAL A 106 -6.66 9.88 0.77
N SER A 107 -7.01 10.99 0.14
CA SER A 107 -6.25 12.24 0.31
C SER A 107 -6.43 12.85 1.71
N THR A 108 -7.58 12.69 2.33
CA THR A 108 -7.88 13.22 3.66
C THR A 108 -7.53 12.26 4.80
N GLY A 109 -7.51 10.94 4.52
CA GLY A 109 -7.38 9.90 5.55
C GLY A 109 -8.67 9.70 6.35
N THR A 110 -9.79 10.31 5.94
CA THR A 110 -11.08 10.10 6.60
C THR A 110 -11.64 8.73 6.26
N PRO A 111 -12.27 8.02 7.22
CA PRO A 111 -12.84 6.70 6.96
C PRO A 111 -13.83 6.71 5.80
N LEU A 112 -13.73 5.73 4.90
CA LEU A 112 -14.74 5.49 3.87
C LEU A 112 -15.75 4.48 4.42
N TRP A 113 -16.98 4.92 4.61
CA TRP A 113 -18.01 4.10 5.27
C TRP A 113 -17.51 3.61 6.64
N ASN A 114 -17.38 2.28 6.82
CA ASN A 114 -16.85 1.66 8.06
C ASN A 114 -15.40 1.20 7.93
N TYR A 115 -14.72 1.55 6.82
CA TYR A 115 -13.36 1.10 6.54
C TYR A 115 -12.35 2.20 6.90
N THR A 116 -11.28 1.81 7.58
CA THR A 116 -10.13 2.69 7.83
C THR A 116 -9.40 2.99 6.52
N VAL A 117 -9.00 4.23 6.33
CA VAL A 117 -8.31 4.68 5.11
C VAL A 117 -6.93 5.23 5.48
N ARG A 118 -5.90 4.75 4.79
CA ARG A 118 -4.55 5.30 4.93
C ARG A 118 -4.40 6.54 4.08
N LYS A 119 -4.06 7.66 4.74
CA LYS A 119 -3.85 8.93 4.08
C LYS A 119 -2.64 8.89 3.14
N GLY A 120 -2.75 9.56 2.00
CA GLY A 120 -1.68 9.77 1.04
C GLY A 120 -2.14 10.59 -0.16
N THR A 121 -1.21 10.91 -1.04
CA THR A 121 -1.54 11.65 -2.26
C THR A 121 -2.32 10.78 -3.23
N ALA A 122 -3.37 11.34 -3.83
CA ALA A 122 -4.19 10.70 -4.85
C ALA A 122 -4.15 11.49 -6.16
N LEU A 123 -3.95 10.80 -7.28
CA LEU A 123 -4.05 11.33 -8.63
C LEU A 123 -5.31 10.78 -9.32
N TYR A 124 -6.16 11.64 -9.83
CA TYR A 124 -7.32 11.25 -10.62
C TYR A 124 -7.22 11.78 -12.05
N LEU A 125 -6.95 10.89 -13.00
CA LEU A 125 -7.00 11.18 -14.44
C LEU A 125 -8.45 11.08 -14.91
N ALA A 126 -9.16 12.21 -14.90
CA ALA A 126 -10.57 12.33 -15.27
C ALA A 126 -10.70 12.65 -16.78
N LEU A 127 -10.31 11.71 -17.64
CA LEU A 127 -10.08 11.93 -19.08
C LEU A 127 -11.36 12.06 -19.93
N GLU A 128 -12.52 11.85 -19.33
CA GLU A 128 -13.84 12.09 -19.97
C GLU A 128 -14.51 13.36 -19.46
N ASP A 129 -13.82 14.14 -18.63
CA ASP A 129 -14.35 15.32 -17.96
C ASP A 129 -13.59 16.60 -18.34
N ASP A 130 -14.07 17.74 -17.87
CA ASP A 130 -13.37 19.02 -17.88
C ASP A 130 -13.29 19.60 -16.46
N TYR A 131 -12.39 20.57 -16.24
CA TYR A 131 -12.15 21.13 -14.90
C TYR A 131 -13.40 21.84 -14.33
N ARG A 132 -14.25 22.46 -15.16
CA ARG A 132 -15.48 23.08 -14.69
C ARG A 132 -16.46 22.05 -14.13
N ARG A 133 -16.67 20.95 -14.85
CA ARG A 133 -17.55 19.85 -14.37
C ARG A 133 -16.98 19.18 -13.13
N LEU A 134 -15.67 19.00 -13.06
CA LEU A 134 -15.00 18.49 -11.86
C LEU A 134 -15.24 19.40 -10.67
N GLN A 135 -15.04 20.71 -10.83
CA GLN A 135 -15.27 21.71 -9.78
C GLN A 135 -16.73 21.67 -9.28
N GLU A 136 -17.72 21.72 -10.19
CA GLU A 136 -19.15 21.65 -9.84
C GLU A 136 -19.49 20.34 -9.11
N ARG A 137 -18.93 19.22 -9.57
CA ARG A 137 -19.12 17.89 -8.97
C ARG A 137 -18.54 17.83 -7.55
N LEU A 138 -17.29 18.21 -7.40
CA LEU A 138 -16.59 18.16 -6.11
C LEU A 138 -17.26 19.09 -5.10
N TYR A 139 -17.65 20.29 -5.51
CA TYR A 139 -18.38 21.21 -4.66
C TYR A 139 -19.72 20.61 -4.18
N ARG A 140 -20.43 19.92 -5.07
CA ARG A 140 -21.68 19.26 -4.69
C ARG A 140 -21.45 18.07 -3.75
N MET A 141 -20.34 17.35 -3.89
CA MET A 141 -20.02 16.17 -3.08
C MET A 141 -19.48 16.53 -1.71
N PHE A 142 -18.61 17.52 -1.64
CA PHE A 142 -17.80 17.82 -0.45
C PHE A 142 -17.96 19.26 0.06
N GLY A 143 -18.77 20.07 -0.59
CA GLY A 143 -18.96 21.47 -0.20
C GLY A 143 -17.71 22.29 -0.40
N THR A 144 -17.29 22.99 0.66
CA THR A 144 -16.07 23.83 0.67
C THR A 144 -14.82 23.09 1.18
N GLU A 145 -14.96 21.83 1.53
CA GLU A 145 -13.82 21.00 1.95
C GLU A 145 -12.82 20.81 0.80
N SER A 146 -11.54 20.97 1.10
CA SER A 146 -10.47 20.85 0.13
C SER A 146 -9.37 19.91 0.62
N ALA A 147 -8.60 19.36 -0.32
CA ALA A 147 -7.46 18.50 -0.02
C ALA A 147 -6.32 18.81 -1.00
N ASP A 148 -5.20 19.33 -0.49
CA ASP A 148 -4.05 19.76 -1.30
C ASP A 148 -3.32 18.59 -1.98
N ASN A 149 -3.45 17.39 -1.42
CA ASN A 149 -2.86 16.16 -1.95
C ASN A 149 -3.84 15.34 -2.81
N LEU A 150 -4.95 15.93 -3.27
CA LEU A 150 -5.83 15.36 -4.28
C LEU A 150 -5.66 16.11 -5.62
N HIS A 151 -5.02 15.46 -6.56
CA HIS A 151 -4.67 16.04 -7.86
C HIS A 151 -5.56 15.52 -8.98
N PHE A 152 -5.89 16.38 -9.93
CA PHE A 152 -6.72 16.04 -11.11
C PHE A 152 -5.99 16.38 -12.40
N SER A 153 -6.14 15.51 -13.40
CA SER A 153 -5.81 15.84 -14.78
C SER A 153 -6.93 15.41 -15.72
N VAL A 154 -7.26 16.24 -16.69
CA VAL A 154 -8.27 15.95 -17.73
C VAL A 154 -7.62 15.50 -19.05
N SER A 155 -6.31 15.36 -19.07
CA SER A 155 -5.55 14.88 -20.22
C SER A 155 -4.37 14.03 -19.76
N ALA A 156 -4.04 12.99 -20.55
CA ALA A 156 -2.89 12.14 -20.34
C ALA A 156 -2.42 11.56 -21.69
N SER A 157 -1.16 11.14 -21.76
CA SER A 157 -0.65 10.36 -22.87
C SER A 157 -1.23 8.94 -22.89
N GLN A 158 -0.98 8.20 -23.97
CA GLN A 158 -1.36 6.80 -24.07
C GLN A 158 -0.35 5.90 -23.33
N ILE A 159 -0.81 4.73 -22.89
CA ILE A 159 0.04 3.70 -22.30
C ILE A 159 1.09 3.27 -23.32
N GLY A 160 2.36 3.25 -22.90
CA GLY A 160 3.51 2.97 -23.77
C GLY A 160 3.88 4.09 -24.75
N LYS A 161 3.25 5.26 -24.65
CA LYS A 161 3.53 6.47 -25.44
C LYS A 161 3.56 7.73 -24.58
N GLY A 162 4.15 7.64 -23.40
CA GLY A 162 4.38 8.77 -22.49
C GLY A 162 3.57 8.76 -21.19
N LEU A 163 2.52 7.91 -21.04
CA LEU A 163 1.79 7.83 -19.79
C LEU A 163 2.67 7.25 -18.66
N ASP A 164 3.47 6.25 -18.99
CA ASP A 164 4.38 5.61 -18.01
C ASP A 164 5.33 6.65 -17.39
N GLU A 165 5.90 7.53 -18.24
CA GLU A 165 6.79 8.61 -17.84
C GLU A 165 6.06 9.70 -17.05
N GLN A 166 4.81 10.04 -17.44
CA GLN A 166 3.97 11.00 -16.72
C GLN A 166 3.65 10.51 -15.32
N LEU A 167 3.25 9.25 -15.17
CA LEU A 167 2.96 8.64 -13.87
C LEU A 167 4.23 8.55 -13.00
N GLN A 168 5.36 8.18 -13.60
CA GLN A 168 6.65 8.15 -12.89
C GLN A 168 7.05 9.54 -12.40
N GLY A 169 6.93 10.57 -13.24
CA GLY A 169 7.18 11.96 -12.87
C GLY A 169 6.33 12.38 -11.68
N PHE A 170 5.01 12.14 -11.75
CA PHE A 170 4.08 12.46 -10.67
C PHE A 170 4.46 11.79 -9.34
N VAL A 171 4.74 10.47 -9.34
CA VAL A 171 5.13 9.75 -8.12
C VAL A 171 6.48 10.22 -7.58
N THR A 172 7.38 10.69 -8.45
CA THR A 172 8.66 11.26 -8.02
C THR A 172 8.48 12.62 -7.34
N GLU A 173 7.56 13.45 -7.84
CA GLU A 173 7.18 14.74 -7.22
C GLU A 173 6.35 14.57 -5.94
N HIS A 174 5.56 13.49 -5.86
CA HIS A 174 4.69 13.16 -4.74
C HIS A 174 4.99 11.74 -4.20
N PRO A 175 6.07 11.55 -3.43
CA PRO A 175 6.52 10.23 -2.98
C PRO A 175 5.56 9.54 -1.99
N ASP A 176 4.63 10.26 -1.40
CA ASP A 176 3.54 9.76 -0.57
C ASP A 176 2.30 9.30 -1.37
N THR A 177 2.39 9.24 -2.70
CA THR A 177 1.30 8.76 -3.57
C THR A 177 0.85 7.36 -3.18
N LYS A 178 -0.46 7.19 -2.96
CA LYS A 178 -1.09 5.91 -2.61
C LYS A 178 -2.08 5.42 -3.65
N LEU A 179 -2.74 6.35 -4.36
CA LEU A 179 -3.80 6.03 -5.30
C LEU A 179 -3.64 6.79 -6.61
N ILE A 180 -3.76 6.06 -7.71
CA ILE A 180 -3.94 6.66 -9.05
C ILE A 180 -5.22 6.08 -9.66
N ILE A 181 -6.09 6.94 -10.17
CA ILE A 181 -7.33 6.56 -10.85
C ILE A 181 -7.24 6.96 -12.31
N ILE A 182 -7.49 6.02 -13.21
CA ILE A 182 -7.53 6.24 -14.66
C ILE A 182 -8.98 6.09 -15.14
N ASP A 183 -9.67 7.18 -15.40
CA ASP A 183 -11.07 7.21 -15.84
C ASP A 183 -11.18 7.86 -17.24
N THR A 184 -11.17 7.07 -18.32
CA THR A 184 -11.29 5.62 -18.42
C THR A 184 -10.12 4.98 -19.18
N LEU A 185 -9.98 3.64 -19.08
CA LEU A 185 -9.01 2.85 -19.85
C LEU A 185 -9.05 3.19 -21.35
N GLN A 186 -10.26 3.38 -21.92
CA GLN A 186 -10.45 3.69 -23.33
C GLN A 186 -9.68 4.93 -23.79
N LYS A 187 -9.47 5.91 -22.92
CA LYS A 187 -8.79 7.16 -23.25
C LYS A 187 -7.27 7.05 -23.32
N VAL A 188 -6.71 6.09 -22.59
CA VAL A 188 -5.25 5.86 -22.51
C VAL A 188 -4.80 4.69 -23.39
N ARG A 189 -5.75 3.98 -24.03
CA ARG A 189 -5.44 2.96 -25.05
C ARG A 189 -4.94 3.59 -26.34
N GLU A 190 -4.10 2.85 -27.05
CA GLU A 190 -3.72 3.21 -28.40
C GLU A 190 -4.93 3.15 -29.34
N VAL A 191 -5.15 4.21 -30.11
CA VAL A 191 -6.19 4.29 -31.12
C VAL A 191 -5.60 3.87 -32.46
N GLY A 192 -6.00 2.70 -32.95
CA GLY A 192 -5.69 2.27 -34.32
C GLY A 192 -5.31 0.79 -34.46
N GLY A 193 -5.95 0.10 -35.41
CA GLY A 193 -5.70 -1.29 -35.78
C GLY A 193 -6.61 -2.31 -35.08
N ASP A 194 -6.39 -3.60 -35.37
CA ASP A 194 -7.08 -4.76 -34.75
C ASP A 194 -6.76 -4.95 -33.23
N ASN A 195 -6.67 -3.85 -32.49
CA ASN A 195 -6.03 -3.71 -31.18
C ASN A 195 -6.87 -4.17 -30.00
N TYR A 196 -8.04 -4.81 -30.24
CA TYR A 196 -8.81 -5.48 -29.19
C TYR A 196 -8.44 -6.97 -29.11
N SER A 197 -7.14 -7.25 -29.06
CA SER A 197 -6.66 -8.61 -28.88
C SER A 197 -6.41 -8.89 -27.38
N TYR A 198 -6.55 -10.17 -27.01
CA TYR A 198 -6.22 -10.66 -25.67
C TYR A 198 -4.78 -10.25 -25.25
N ALA A 199 -3.82 -10.38 -26.17
CA ALA A 199 -2.41 -10.06 -25.92
C ALA A 199 -2.21 -8.57 -25.61
N ASN A 200 -2.89 -7.67 -26.32
CA ASN A 200 -2.78 -6.22 -26.08
C ASN A 200 -3.40 -5.82 -24.74
N ASP A 201 -4.56 -6.35 -24.39
CA ASP A 201 -5.21 -6.12 -23.10
C ASP A 201 -4.32 -6.60 -21.96
N TYR A 202 -3.73 -7.78 -22.10
CA TYR A 202 -2.80 -8.35 -21.13
C TYR A 202 -1.54 -7.49 -20.96
N GLU A 203 -0.94 -7.01 -22.07
CA GLU A 203 0.24 -6.16 -22.03
C GLU A 203 -0.02 -4.81 -21.34
N ILE A 204 -1.15 -4.18 -21.63
CA ILE A 204 -1.57 -2.91 -21.01
C ILE A 204 -1.62 -3.06 -19.48
N ILE A 205 -2.30 -4.09 -18.98
CA ILE A 205 -2.41 -4.30 -17.53
C ILE A 205 -1.07 -4.67 -16.92
N ASN A 206 -0.26 -5.49 -17.59
CA ASN A 206 1.08 -5.85 -17.10
C ASN A 206 2.03 -4.66 -16.98
N ARG A 207 1.95 -3.67 -17.88
CA ARG A 207 2.74 -2.42 -17.76
C ARG A 207 2.35 -1.66 -16.50
N ILE A 208 1.05 -1.47 -16.28
CA ILE A 208 0.54 -0.80 -15.08
C ILE A 208 0.91 -1.61 -13.84
N LYS A 209 0.79 -2.95 -13.88
CA LYS A 209 1.16 -3.82 -12.77
C LYS A 209 2.64 -3.71 -12.40
N LYS A 210 3.55 -3.70 -13.36
CA LYS A 210 4.98 -3.45 -13.10
C LYS A 210 5.21 -2.11 -12.40
N PHE A 211 4.43 -1.10 -12.76
CA PHE A 211 4.47 0.20 -12.12
C PHE A 211 3.96 0.14 -10.67
N THR A 212 2.79 -0.47 -10.41
CA THR A 212 2.25 -0.61 -9.05
C THR A 212 3.14 -1.45 -8.15
N ASP A 213 3.72 -2.53 -8.67
CA ASP A 213 4.65 -3.39 -7.93
C ASP A 213 5.93 -2.63 -7.52
N ARG A 214 6.45 -1.81 -8.44
CA ARG A 214 7.66 -1.00 -8.20
C ARG A 214 7.46 0.06 -7.12
N TYR A 215 6.34 0.79 -7.16
CA TYR A 215 6.11 1.93 -6.27
C TYR A 215 5.25 1.59 -5.04
N GLY A 216 4.62 0.41 -5.00
CA GLY A 216 3.78 -0.01 -3.89
C GLY A 216 2.49 0.79 -3.74
N ILE A 217 1.92 1.22 -4.85
CA ILE A 217 0.72 2.03 -4.90
C ILE A 217 -0.46 1.26 -5.50
N CYS A 218 -1.66 1.80 -5.33
CA CYS A 218 -2.87 1.28 -5.96
C CYS A 218 -3.18 2.06 -7.25
N VAL A 219 -3.47 1.35 -8.35
CA VAL A 219 -4.02 1.92 -9.57
C VAL A 219 -5.40 1.33 -9.84
N LEU A 220 -6.43 2.18 -9.84
CA LEU A 220 -7.80 1.85 -10.24
C LEU A 220 -8.03 2.27 -11.69
N ILE A 221 -8.37 1.30 -12.54
CA ILE A 221 -8.63 1.53 -13.96
C ILE A 221 -10.12 1.40 -14.22
N VAL A 222 -10.78 2.52 -14.51
CA VAL A 222 -12.22 2.54 -14.80
C VAL A 222 -12.49 2.00 -16.20
N HIS A 223 -13.43 1.08 -16.31
CA HIS A 223 -13.83 0.46 -17.57
C HIS A 223 -15.35 0.27 -17.67
N HIS A 224 -15.82 -0.10 -18.84
CA HIS A 224 -17.24 -0.37 -19.09
C HIS A 224 -17.55 -1.86 -19.09
N THR A 225 -18.78 -2.21 -18.71
CA THR A 225 -19.31 -3.57 -18.89
C THR A 225 -19.98 -3.71 -20.25
N ARG A 226 -19.98 -4.96 -20.79
CA ARG A 226 -20.76 -5.35 -21.96
C ARG A 226 -22.25 -5.37 -21.61
N LYS A 227 -23.10 -5.28 -22.63
CA LYS A 227 -24.57 -5.35 -22.45
C LYS A 227 -25.09 -6.78 -22.24
N GLN A 228 -24.29 -7.78 -22.52
CA GLN A 228 -24.69 -9.19 -22.36
C GLN A 228 -24.64 -9.59 -20.89
N ASN A 229 -25.66 -10.30 -20.43
CA ASN A 229 -25.64 -10.94 -19.13
C ASN A 229 -24.72 -12.17 -19.17
N ALA A 230 -23.95 -12.35 -18.13
CA ALA A 230 -23.14 -13.56 -17.90
C ALA A 230 -23.50 -14.12 -16.51
N ASP A 231 -23.30 -15.41 -16.33
CA ASP A 231 -23.54 -16.08 -15.05
C ASP A 231 -22.56 -15.56 -14.00
N ASP A 232 -21.29 -15.39 -14.37
CA ASP A 232 -20.31 -14.61 -13.61
C ASP A 232 -20.34 -13.15 -14.08
N LYS A 233 -20.57 -12.24 -13.15
CA LYS A 233 -20.65 -10.81 -13.42
C LYS A 233 -19.32 -10.25 -13.91
N PHE A 234 -18.19 -10.79 -13.46
CA PHE A 234 -16.87 -10.37 -13.89
C PHE A 234 -16.62 -10.64 -15.38
N ASP A 235 -17.30 -11.63 -15.96
CA ASP A 235 -17.28 -11.88 -17.41
C ASP A 235 -17.98 -10.79 -18.23
N MET A 236 -18.74 -9.91 -17.58
CA MET A 236 -19.36 -8.74 -18.22
C MET A 236 -18.37 -7.60 -18.47
N ILE A 237 -17.16 -7.65 -17.94
CA ILE A 237 -16.16 -6.61 -18.19
C ILE A 237 -15.88 -6.54 -19.69
N SER A 238 -15.98 -5.34 -20.25
CA SER A 238 -15.78 -5.12 -21.68
C SER A 238 -14.30 -5.38 -22.06
N GLY A 239 -14.05 -5.90 -23.27
CA GLY A 239 -12.71 -6.30 -23.67
C GLY A 239 -12.53 -7.81 -23.58
N THR A 240 -11.36 -8.27 -23.23
CA THR A 240 -11.05 -9.69 -23.07
C THR A 240 -10.97 -10.07 -21.60
N THR A 241 -11.05 -11.36 -21.28
CA THR A 241 -10.79 -11.89 -19.93
C THR A 241 -9.37 -11.60 -19.46
N ALA A 242 -8.48 -11.22 -20.38
CA ALA A 242 -7.10 -10.78 -20.07
C ALA A 242 -7.03 -9.60 -19.13
N LEU A 243 -7.97 -8.65 -19.21
CA LEU A 243 -7.94 -7.46 -18.34
C LEU A 243 -8.03 -7.84 -16.87
N LEU A 244 -9.00 -8.66 -16.51
CA LEU A 244 -9.16 -9.10 -15.12
C LEU A 244 -8.10 -10.14 -14.73
N GLY A 245 -7.78 -11.06 -15.67
CA GLY A 245 -6.78 -12.11 -15.42
C GLY A 245 -5.37 -11.59 -15.14
N ALA A 246 -4.99 -10.44 -15.69
CA ALA A 246 -3.71 -9.79 -15.45
C ALA A 246 -3.73 -8.85 -14.23
N ALA A 247 -4.90 -8.31 -13.85
CA ALA A 247 -5.07 -7.44 -12.70
C ALA A 247 -4.96 -8.21 -11.36
N ASP A 248 -4.77 -7.48 -10.28
CA ASP A 248 -4.77 -8.03 -8.91
C ASP A 248 -6.18 -8.23 -8.38
N GLY A 249 -7.18 -7.57 -9.00
CA GLY A 249 -8.58 -7.75 -8.69
C GLY A 249 -9.49 -6.85 -9.51
N GLY A 250 -10.78 -6.94 -9.22
CA GLY A 250 -11.81 -6.16 -9.90
C GLY A 250 -12.94 -5.74 -8.98
N PHE A 251 -13.57 -4.64 -9.39
CA PHE A 251 -14.76 -4.08 -8.78
C PHE A 251 -15.85 -3.95 -9.84
N ILE A 252 -17.06 -4.41 -9.56
CA ILE A 252 -18.20 -4.26 -10.46
C ILE A 252 -19.31 -3.51 -9.78
N LEU A 253 -19.60 -2.29 -10.27
CA LEU A 253 -20.73 -1.49 -9.84
C LEU A 253 -21.95 -1.78 -10.73
N GLN A 254 -23.05 -2.20 -10.12
CA GLN A 254 -24.29 -2.55 -10.82
C GLN A 254 -25.51 -1.91 -10.16
N LYS A 255 -26.54 -1.63 -10.95
CA LYS A 255 -27.89 -1.26 -10.48
C LYS A 255 -28.92 -2.21 -11.09
N GLU A 256 -29.87 -2.63 -10.30
CA GLU A 256 -31.00 -3.42 -10.82
C GLU A 256 -31.81 -2.65 -11.85
N LYS A 257 -32.10 -1.38 -11.55
CA LYS A 257 -32.81 -0.47 -12.44
C LYS A 257 -32.06 0.84 -12.56
N ARG A 258 -32.02 1.44 -13.74
CA ARG A 258 -31.35 2.74 -13.99
C ARG A 258 -31.86 3.87 -13.10
N THR A 259 -33.13 3.83 -12.76
CA THR A 259 -33.80 4.85 -11.92
C THR A 259 -33.59 4.62 -10.42
N SER A 260 -33.05 3.46 -10.01
CA SER A 260 -32.77 3.17 -8.60
C SER A 260 -31.57 3.97 -8.11
N ASN A 261 -31.62 4.41 -6.85
CA ASN A 261 -30.45 4.93 -6.14
C ASN A 261 -29.60 3.81 -5.54
N ASN A 262 -30.16 2.61 -5.43
CA ASN A 262 -29.45 1.45 -4.90
C ASN A 262 -28.56 0.83 -5.97
N ALA A 263 -27.38 0.39 -5.54
CA ALA A 263 -26.41 -0.34 -6.36
C ALA A 263 -25.76 -1.44 -5.55
N THR A 264 -25.17 -2.41 -6.24
CA THR A 264 -24.25 -3.38 -5.65
C THR A 264 -22.86 -3.12 -6.17
N LEU A 265 -21.87 -3.21 -5.30
CA LEU A 265 -20.45 -3.21 -5.62
C LEU A 265 -19.89 -4.58 -5.25
N GLU A 266 -19.60 -5.40 -6.27
CA GLU A 266 -18.93 -6.68 -6.08
C GLU A 266 -17.43 -6.49 -6.23
N VAL A 267 -16.69 -7.12 -5.33
CA VAL A 267 -15.23 -7.02 -5.21
C VAL A 267 -14.64 -8.41 -5.22
N SER A 268 -13.67 -8.65 -6.06
CA SER A 268 -12.88 -9.90 -6.09
C SER A 268 -11.41 -9.58 -6.35
N GLY A 269 -10.51 -10.26 -5.65
CA GLY A 269 -9.07 -10.02 -5.79
C GLY A 269 -8.23 -11.16 -5.25
N ARG A 270 -6.93 -11.15 -5.59
CA ARG A 270 -5.99 -12.21 -5.21
C ARG A 270 -5.72 -12.26 -3.71
N ASP A 271 -5.63 -11.08 -3.08
CA ASP A 271 -5.18 -10.93 -1.70
C ASP A 271 -6.32 -10.46 -0.77
N GLN A 272 -7.57 -10.58 -1.22
CA GLN A 272 -8.75 -10.17 -0.47
C GLN A 272 -9.92 -11.11 -0.71
N PRO A 273 -10.78 -11.34 0.29
CA PRO A 273 -11.98 -12.16 0.10
C PRO A 273 -12.97 -11.48 -0.84
N ASP A 274 -13.74 -12.29 -1.56
CA ASP A 274 -14.85 -11.80 -2.37
C ASP A 274 -15.91 -11.15 -1.47
N GLN A 275 -16.37 -9.97 -1.89
CA GLN A 275 -17.31 -9.15 -1.12
C GLN A 275 -18.40 -8.60 -2.03
N LYS A 276 -19.59 -8.42 -1.47
CA LYS A 276 -20.69 -7.71 -2.11
C LYS A 276 -21.24 -6.66 -1.17
N LEU A 277 -21.03 -5.41 -1.55
CA LEU A 277 -21.48 -4.23 -0.81
C LEU A 277 -22.75 -3.69 -1.44
N HIS A 278 -23.77 -3.42 -0.62
CA HIS A 278 -24.98 -2.73 -1.01
C HIS A 278 -24.81 -1.24 -0.73
N LEU A 279 -24.96 -0.45 -1.78
CA LEU A 279 -24.73 0.99 -1.75
C LEU A 279 -26.01 1.74 -2.09
N ILE A 280 -26.24 2.85 -1.41
CA ILE A 280 -27.28 3.81 -1.73
C ILE A 280 -26.62 5.12 -2.14
N ARG A 281 -27.06 5.68 -3.26
CA ARG A 281 -26.57 6.98 -3.69
C ARG A 281 -27.40 8.10 -3.06
N ASN A 282 -26.76 8.95 -2.29
CA ASN A 282 -27.35 10.16 -1.77
C ASN A 282 -27.70 11.11 -2.94
N ILE A 283 -28.93 11.61 -2.99
CA ILE A 283 -29.43 12.44 -4.10
C ILE A 283 -28.88 13.86 -4.03
N GLU A 284 -28.62 14.37 -2.84
CA GLU A 284 -28.14 15.73 -2.62
C GLU A 284 -26.65 15.86 -2.85
N THR A 285 -25.87 15.04 -2.16
CA THR A 285 -24.40 15.06 -2.19
C THR A 285 -23.81 14.21 -3.31
N LEU A 286 -24.59 13.29 -3.89
CA LEU A 286 -24.16 12.31 -4.91
C LEU A 286 -23.14 11.30 -4.41
N LEU A 287 -22.86 11.27 -3.11
CA LEU A 287 -22.00 10.28 -2.45
C LEU A 287 -22.68 8.90 -2.42
N TRP A 288 -21.86 7.89 -2.42
CA TRP A 288 -22.30 6.51 -2.18
C TRP A 288 -22.19 6.20 -0.70
N GLU A 289 -23.25 5.74 -0.09
CA GLU A 289 -23.36 5.34 1.30
C GLU A 289 -23.48 3.81 1.37
N LEU A 290 -22.78 3.18 2.33
CA LEU A 290 -22.84 1.74 2.54
C LEU A 290 -24.09 1.41 3.36
N GLU A 291 -24.95 0.58 2.80
CA GLU A 291 -26.13 0.05 3.50
C GLU A 291 -25.79 -1.23 4.27
N ARG A 292 -25.18 -2.20 3.59
CA ARG A 292 -24.78 -3.49 4.19
C ARG A 292 -23.72 -4.21 3.34
N VAL A 293 -23.06 -5.19 3.95
CA VAL A 293 -22.15 -6.12 3.31
C VAL A 293 -22.76 -7.52 3.40
N GLU A 294 -22.88 -8.24 2.27
CA GLU A 294 -23.46 -9.60 2.24
C GLU A 294 -22.43 -10.70 2.53
N THR A 295 -21.16 -10.44 2.34
CA THR A 295 -20.11 -11.40 2.61
C THR A 295 -19.48 -11.13 3.96
N GLU A 296 -19.33 -12.17 4.79
CA GLU A 296 -18.53 -12.07 6.00
C GLU A 296 -17.06 -11.88 5.55
N LEU A 297 -16.44 -10.80 6.05
CA LEU A 297 -15.00 -10.66 5.94
C LEU A 297 -14.36 -11.85 6.67
N TRP A 298 -13.73 -12.74 5.91
CA TRP A 298 -12.90 -13.77 6.53
C TRP A 298 -11.73 -13.08 7.22
N LYS A 299 -11.75 -13.07 8.54
CA LYS A 299 -10.60 -12.67 9.34
C LYS A 299 -9.77 -13.91 9.60
N GLU A 300 -8.49 -13.82 9.29
CA GLU A 300 -7.59 -14.87 9.77
C GLU A 300 -7.74 -15.03 11.28
N PRO A 301 -7.77 -16.29 11.77
CA PRO A 301 -7.87 -16.51 13.20
C PRO A 301 -6.71 -15.82 13.94
N PRO A 302 -6.93 -15.32 15.15
CA PRO A 302 -5.87 -14.71 15.95
C PRO A 302 -4.66 -15.65 16.04
N GLU A 303 -3.48 -15.12 15.81
CA GLU A 303 -2.23 -15.89 15.98
C GLU A 303 -1.67 -15.60 17.39
N PRO A 304 -1.71 -16.57 18.31
CA PRO A 304 -1.32 -16.35 19.71
C PRO A 304 0.10 -15.81 19.89
N LEU A 305 0.98 -16.06 18.93
CA LEU A 305 2.33 -15.51 18.92
C LEU A 305 2.31 -13.99 18.71
N LEU A 306 1.52 -13.50 17.75
CA LEU A 306 1.44 -12.07 17.45
C LEU A 306 0.81 -11.30 18.60
N GLU A 307 -0.22 -11.88 19.26
CA GLU A 307 -0.83 -11.30 20.46
C GLU A 307 0.19 -11.15 21.60
N LYS A 308 1.07 -12.15 21.80
CA LYS A 308 2.15 -12.07 22.81
C LYS A 308 3.18 -11.00 22.46
N VAL A 309 3.54 -10.88 21.19
CA VAL A 309 4.44 -9.81 20.73
C VAL A 309 3.79 -8.45 20.94
N ALA A 310 2.51 -8.30 20.60
CA ALA A 310 1.77 -7.05 20.79
C ALA A 310 1.62 -6.67 22.28
N ALA A 311 1.43 -7.65 23.15
CA ALA A 311 1.40 -7.42 24.59
C ALA A 311 2.77 -7.02 25.16
N PHE A 312 3.87 -7.41 24.51
CA PHE A 312 5.23 -7.09 24.93
C PHE A 312 5.71 -5.75 24.37
N ILE A 313 5.39 -5.42 23.10
CA ILE A 313 5.73 -4.14 22.46
C ILE A 313 4.57 -3.17 22.66
N THR A 314 4.74 -2.21 23.54
CA THR A 314 3.73 -1.20 23.94
C THR A 314 4.32 0.20 23.88
N ALA A 315 3.51 1.23 24.10
CA ALA A 315 4.01 2.60 24.16
C ALA A 315 5.11 2.81 25.21
N ASP A 316 5.05 2.06 26.34
CA ASP A 316 6.06 2.12 27.40
C ASP A 316 7.32 1.29 27.07
N ASN A 317 7.21 0.33 26.16
CA ASN A 317 8.29 -0.53 25.66
C ASN A 317 8.23 -0.58 24.13
N ALA A 318 8.47 0.58 23.51
CA ALA A 318 8.21 0.80 22.10
C ALA A 318 9.24 0.12 21.15
N GLU A 319 10.36 -0.36 21.68
CA GLU A 319 11.41 -1.00 20.89
C GLU A 319 12.09 -2.12 21.68
N TRP A 320 12.39 -3.22 20.99
CA TRP A 320 13.19 -4.32 21.49
C TRP A 320 14.15 -4.84 20.42
N CYS A 321 15.39 -5.16 20.80
CA CYS A 321 16.39 -5.75 19.91
C CYS A 321 17.15 -6.85 20.65
N GLY A 322 17.32 -8.01 20.01
CA GLY A 322 18.02 -9.14 20.59
C GLY A 322 18.10 -10.34 19.65
N SER A 323 18.59 -11.46 20.14
CA SER A 323 18.59 -12.73 19.40
C SER A 323 17.20 -13.39 19.44
N PRO A 324 16.87 -14.26 18.47
CA PRO A 324 15.65 -15.06 18.53
C PRO A 324 15.53 -15.92 19.79
N THR A 325 16.64 -16.38 20.35
CA THR A 325 16.66 -17.16 21.59
C THR A 325 16.26 -16.31 22.79
N GLU A 326 16.75 -15.09 22.88
CA GLU A 326 16.36 -14.14 23.93
C GLU A 326 14.89 -13.76 23.79
N LEU A 327 14.38 -13.59 22.57
CA LEU A 327 12.97 -13.30 22.33
C LEU A 327 12.03 -14.44 22.81
N VAL A 328 12.41 -15.70 22.60
CA VAL A 328 11.67 -16.86 23.14
C VAL A 328 11.54 -16.76 24.66
N VAL A 329 12.64 -16.42 25.36
CA VAL A 329 12.66 -16.29 26.81
C VAL A 329 11.80 -15.12 27.27
N VAL A 330 11.96 -13.96 26.66
CA VAL A 330 11.22 -12.75 27.03
C VAL A 330 9.71 -12.90 26.83
N LEU A 331 9.30 -13.55 25.73
CA LEU A 331 7.87 -13.80 25.45
C LEU A 331 7.29 -14.97 26.27
N GLY A 332 8.12 -15.72 26.99
CA GLY A 332 7.70 -16.88 27.80
C GLY A 332 6.99 -17.95 26.95
N ILE A 333 7.55 -18.27 25.78
CA ILE A 333 6.94 -19.24 24.86
C ILE A 333 7.78 -20.52 24.77
N ASP A 334 7.09 -21.68 24.70
CA ASP A 334 7.74 -22.98 24.48
C ASP A 334 7.88 -23.24 22.96
N MET A 335 8.90 -22.63 22.36
CA MET A 335 9.16 -22.76 20.94
C MET A 335 10.66 -22.66 20.64
N LYS A 336 11.13 -23.39 19.62
CA LYS A 336 12.51 -23.24 19.15
C LYS A 336 12.73 -21.87 18.49
N ALA A 337 13.89 -21.25 18.74
CA ALA A 337 14.24 -19.93 18.19
C ALA A 337 14.11 -19.84 16.65
N ASN A 338 14.47 -20.91 15.92
CA ASN A 338 14.30 -20.95 14.47
C ASN A 338 12.82 -20.97 14.04
N ALA A 339 11.98 -21.70 14.77
CA ALA A 339 10.54 -21.74 14.49
C ALA A 339 9.87 -20.40 14.79
N LEU A 340 10.30 -19.72 15.88
CA LEU A 340 9.88 -18.36 16.19
C LEU A 340 10.23 -17.40 15.05
N SER A 341 11.50 -17.36 14.62
CA SER A 341 11.96 -16.48 13.55
C SER A 341 11.18 -16.72 12.26
N MET A 342 10.98 -17.99 11.87
CA MET A 342 10.22 -18.33 10.66
C MET A 342 8.75 -17.84 10.76
N LYS A 343 8.09 -18.07 11.90
CA LYS A 343 6.71 -17.60 12.09
C LYS A 343 6.61 -16.08 12.06
N LEU A 344 7.55 -15.37 12.67
CA LEU A 344 7.58 -13.89 12.64
C LEU A 344 7.92 -13.36 11.24
N ASN A 345 8.85 -13.99 10.51
CA ASN A 345 9.16 -13.62 9.14
C ASN A 345 7.92 -13.69 8.23
N ILE A 346 7.15 -14.79 8.33
CA ILE A 346 5.93 -15.00 7.52
C ILE A 346 4.82 -14.02 7.93
N ASN A 347 4.69 -13.75 9.22
CA ASN A 347 3.63 -12.90 9.77
C ASN A 347 4.07 -11.45 10.00
N ALA A 348 5.19 -11.01 9.47
CA ALA A 348 5.68 -9.63 9.64
C ALA A 348 4.65 -8.59 9.18
N GLY A 349 3.97 -8.86 8.05
CA GLY A 349 2.92 -8.02 7.54
C GLY A 349 1.67 -7.97 8.44
N ARG A 350 1.25 -9.09 9.01
CA ARG A 350 0.15 -9.12 9.97
C ARG A 350 0.49 -8.36 11.24
N LEU A 351 1.71 -8.55 11.75
CA LEU A 351 2.18 -7.86 12.95
C LEU A 351 2.14 -6.34 12.76
N PHE A 352 2.53 -5.87 11.57
CA PHE A 352 2.43 -4.48 11.21
C PHE A 352 0.97 -4.00 11.05
N ASN A 353 0.16 -4.73 10.26
CA ASN A 353 -1.20 -4.30 9.93
C ASN A 353 -2.17 -4.37 11.11
N GLU A 354 -2.06 -5.39 11.97
CA GLU A 354 -2.97 -5.62 13.10
C GLU A 354 -2.55 -4.85 14.36
N TYR A 355 -1.23 -4.63 14.55
CA TYR A 355 -0.71 -4.10 15.81
C TYR A 355 0.23 -2.89 15.65
N GLY A 356 0.54 -2.44 14.43
CA GLY A 356 1.45 -1.33 14.17
C GLY A 356 2.91 -1.62 14.55
N ILE A 357 3.30 -2.90 14.63
CA ILE A 357 4.64 -3.31 15.05
C ILE A 357 5.46 -3.72 13.82
N CYS A 358 6.55 -3.00 13.59
CA CYS A 358 7.55 -3.34 12.58
C CYS A 358 8.46 -4.44 13.10
N TYR A 359 8.70 -5.45 12.28
CA TYR A 359 9.59 -6.57 12.55
C TYR A 359 10.72 -6.63 11.53
N GLU A 360 11.95 -6.71 12.02
CA GLU A 360 13.15 -6.90 11.22
C GLU A 360 13.93 -8.11 11.73
N ASN A 361 14.50 -8.88 10.80
CA ASN A 361 15.36 -10.01 11.09
C ASN A 361 16.59 -9.93 10.20
N LYS A 362 17.76 -9.67 10.80
CA LYS A 362 19.04 -9.54 10.08
C LYS A 362 20.04 -10.58 10.58
N ARG A 363 20.83 -11.13 9.67
CA ARG A 363 21.93 -12.02 9.99
C ARG A 363 23.19 -11.17 10.14
N CYS A 364 23.75 -11.12 11.36
CA CYS A 364 24.99 -10.45 11.69
C CYS A 364 26.13 -11.47 11.86
N HIS A 365 27.36 -10.98 12.01
CA HIS A 365 28.53 -11.84 12.25
C HIS A 365 28.36 -12.75 13.49
N ASP A 366 27.70 -12.24 14.52
CA ASP A 366 27.46 -12.95 15.80
C ASP A 366 26.14 -13.74 15.82
N GLY A 367 25.49 -13.93 14.67
CA GLY A 367 24.24 -14.68 14.59
C GLY A 367 23.07 -13.84 14.03
N ARG A 368 21.84 -14.28 14.29
CA ARG A 368 20.63 -13.55 13.90
C ARG A 368 20.24 -12.54 14.97
N LYS A 369 19.92 -11.31 14.55
CA LYS A 369 19.32 -10.25 15.37
C LYS A 369 17.92 -9.93 14.89
N VAL A 370 17.01 -9.84 15.83
CA VAL A 370 15.60 -9.44 15.63
C VAL A 370 15.41 -8.07 16.25
N ARG A 371 14.73 -7.19 15.56
CA ARG A 371 14.25 -5.91 16.05
C ARG A 371 12.74 -5.82 15.91
N LEU A 372 12.09 -5.38 16.96
CA LEU A 372 10.66 -5.10 17.02
C LEU A 372 10.50 -3.65 17.46
N HIS A 373 9.69 -2.84 16.77
CA HIS A 373 9.41 -1.48 17.18
C HIS A 373 8.02 -1.04 16.72
N LEU A 374 7.39 -0.15 17.49
CA LEU A 374 6.14 0.50 17.08
C LEU A 374 6.39 1.47 15.92
N GLU A 375 5.50 1.48 14.94
CA GLU A 375 5.48 2.53 13.91
C GLU A 375 5.23 3.87 14.61
N GLN A 376 6.12 4.84 14.38
CA GLN A 376 5.90 6.22 14.87
C GLN A 376 4.81 6.84 13.99
N ALA A 377 3.72 7.31 14.63
CA ALA A 377 2.57 7.95 14.00
C ALA A 377 2.92 9.29 13.35
#